data_9688dcaff4d445186f03e9b5cef6bd21
#
_entry.id   9688dcaff4d445186f03e9b5cef6bd21
#
_cell.length_a   1.000
_cell.length_b   1.000
_cell.length_c   1.000
_cell.angle_alpha   90.00
_cell.angle_beta   90.00
_cell.angle_gamma   90.00
#
_symmetry.space_group_name_H-M   'P 1'
#
loop_
_entity.id
_entity.type
_entity.pdbx_description
1 polymer ?
#
loop_
_entity_poly.entity_id
_entity_poly.type
_entity_poly.pdbx_seq_one_letter_code
_entity_poly.pdbx_strand_id
1 'polypeptide(L)'
;MAILKVARLGHPVLRAKALPIPPDRIGSPGLQQLIDDMFETMREYEGIGLAAPQVHHGIRLFVAGVRNGNPGAEIAVGDEMPFLTLINPELTLVGEADHKGWEGCLSIPDIRGLVSRAPSVRVRAFDRAGRRVEFTAAGLSARVIQHETDHLDGVLFPDRMTSFESLTFMDEYRRYWAKEGDD
;
A
#
# COMPACT_ATOMS: atom_id res chain seq x y z
N MET A 1 8.73 17.19 9.75
CA MET A 1 7.87 16.23 9.03
C MET A 1 6.69 17.03 8.47
N ALA A 2 6.28 16.74 7.26
CA ALA A 2 5.20 17.45 6.57
C ALA A 2 4.13 16.45 6.11
N ILE A 3 2.86 16.89 6.10
CA ILE A 3 1.78 16.12 5.49
C ILE A 3 1.78 16.44 3.99
N LEU A 4 1.96 15.41 3.18
CA LEU A 4 2.01 15.53 1.72
C LEU A 4 0.60 15.46 1.14
N LYS A 5 0.39 16.15 0.02
CA LYS A 5 -0.86 16.06 -0.72
C LYS A 5 -0.97 14.71 -1.43
N VAL A 6 -2.05 13.98 -1.18
CA VAL A 6 -2.31 12.70 -1.86
C VAL A 6 -2.98 12.95 -3.22
N ALA A 7 -2.41 12.39 -4.27
CA ALA A 7 -2.99 12.39 -5.62
C ALA A 7 -4.24 11.50 -5.66
N ARG A 8 -5.31 12.00 -6.28
CA ARG A 8 -6.56 11.26 -6.42
C ARG A 8 -6.68 10.59 -7.79
N LEU A 9 -7.52 9.56 -7.85
CA LEU A 9 -7.87 8.86 -9.09
C LEU A 9 -8.17 9.87 -10.22
N GLY A 10 -7.56 9.64 -11.39
CA GLY A 10 -7.57 10.56 -12.54
C GLY A 10 -6.27 11.36 -12.68
N HIS A 11 -5.45 11.49 -11.62
CA HIS A 11 -4.15 12.14 -11.75
C HIS A 11 -3.17 11.24 -12.52
N PRO A 12 -2.46 11.75 -13.57
CA PRO A 12 -1.62 10.92 -14.44
C PRO A 12 -0.45 10.25 -13.72
N VAL A 13 0.05 10.82 -12.61
CA VAL A 13 1.14 10.22 -11.83
C VAL A 13 0.80 8.82 -11.31
N LEU A 14 -0.48 8.54 -11.03
CA LEU A 14 -0.95 7.25 -10.54
C LEU A 14 -0.98 6.17 -11.63
N ARG A 15 -0.83 6.56 -12.89
CA ARG A 15 -0.81 5.65 -14.05
C ARG A 15 0.57 5.54 -14.69
N ALA A 16 1.53 6.33 -14.21
CA ALA A 16 2.90 6.27 -14.68
C ALA A 16 3.67 5.16 -13.95
N LYS A 17 4.51 4.44 -14.68
CA LYS A 17 5.45 3.49 -14.07
C LYS A 17 6.56 4.26 -13.34
N ALA A 18 6.73 3.99 -12.05
CA ALA A 18 7.72 4.61 -11.22
C ALA A 18 9.15 4.17 -11.57
N LEU A 19 10.10 5.10 -11.52
CA LEU A 19 11.50 4.85 -11.83
C LEU A 19 12.26 4.27 -10.63
N PRO A 20 13.21 3.35 -10.85
CA PRO A 20 14.05 2.83 -9.77
C PRO A 20 14.92 3.94 -9.17
N ILE A 21 15.17 3.83 -7.87
CA ILE A 21 16.08 4.72 -7.15
C ILE A 21 17.48 4.12 -7.22
N PRO A 22 18.49 4.87 -7.72
CA PRO A 22 19.89 4.41 -7.68
C PRO A 22 20.34 4.11 -6.24
N PRO A 23 21.04 2.99 -5.98
CA PRO A 23 21.42 2.59 -4.62
C PRO A 23 22.23 3.63 -3.84
N ASP A 24 23.09 4.38 -4.52
CA ASP A 24 23.90 5.47 -3.97
C ASP A 24 23.05 6.69 -3.54
N ARG A 25 21.81 6.78 -3.97
CA ARG A 25 20.88 7.85 -3.62
C ARG A 25 19.97 7.51 -2.44
N ILE A 26 19.92 6.26 -2.01
CA ILE A 26 19.01 5.83 -0.94
C ILE A 26 19.28 6.57 0.38
N GLY A 27 20.56 6.79 0.74
CA GLY A 27 20.94 7.52 1.94
C GLY A 27 20.86 9.06 1.83
N SER A 28 20.41 9.61 0.70
CA SER A 28 20.38 11.07 0.52
C SER A 28 19.41 11.74 1.50
N PRO A 29 19.75 12.92 2.05
CA PRO A 29 18.88 13.62 3.01
C PRO A 29 17.47 13.88 2.48
N GLY A 30 17.34 14.23 1.19
CA GLY A 30 16.03 14.49 0.58
C GLY A 30 15.15 13.24 0.50
N LEU A 31 15.72 12.06 0.20
CA LEU A 31 14.95 10.80 0.19
C LEU A 31 14.56 10.38 1.61
N GLN A 32 15.47 10.53 2.58
CA GLN A 32 15.17 10.21 3.99
C GLN A 32 14.04 11.12 4.53
N GLN A 33 14.08 12.41 4.20
CA GLN A 33 13.00 13.34 4.57
C GLN A 33 11.67 12.95 3.90
N LEU A 34 11.67 12.58 2.62
CA LEU A 34 10.47 12.11 1.92
C LEU A 34 9.89 10.86 2.60
N ILE A 35 10.72 9.89 3.00
CA ILE A 35 10.26 8.69 3.73
C ILE A 35 9.58 9.07 5.04
N ASP A 36 10.16 10.00 5.81
CA ASP A 36 9.59 10.45 7.08
C ASP A 36 8.25 11.20 6.85
N ASP A 37 8.18 12.05 5.84
CA ASP A 37 6.95 12.76 5.47
C ASP A 37 5.87 11.81 4.94
N MET A 38 6.25 10.74 4.22
CA MET A 38 5.33 9.69 3.77
C MET A 38 4.74 8.90 4.95
N PHE A 39 5.53 8.55 5.96
CA PHE A 39 5.01 7.89 7.17
C PHE A 39 4.04 8.80 7.94
N GLU A 40 4.36 10.10 8.04
CA GLU A 40 3.46 11.06 8.67
C GLU A 40 2.15 11.21 7.91
N THR A 41 2.25 11.33 6.57
CA THR A 41 1.09 11.41 5.68
C THR A 41 0.23 10.15 5.78
N MET A 42 0.84 8.96 5.74
CA MET A 42 0.14 7.69 5.88
C MET A 42 -0.67 7.64 7.19
N ARG A 43 -0.08 8.09 8.31
CA ARG A 43 -0.77 8.15 9.61
C ARG A 43 -1.90 9.18 9.64
N GLU A 44 -1.68 10.37 9.10
CA GLU A 44 -2.69 11.44 9.03
C GLU A 44 -3.93 11.02 8.24
N TYR A 45 -3.73 10.25 7.15
CA TYR A 45 -4.81 9.73 6.32
C TYR A 45 -5.33 8.35 6.79
N GLU A 46 -4.91 7.88 7.99
CA GLU A 46 -5.33 6.59 8.56
C GLU A 46 -5.05 5.38 7.63
N GLY A 47 -4.01 5.49 6.82
CA GLY A 47 -3.59 4.45 5.88
C GLY A 47 -2.68 3.40 6.52
N ILE A 48 -2.61 2.23 5.88
CA ILE A 48 -1.72 1.12 6.25
C ILE A 48 -0.58 0.95 5.24
N GLY A 49 -0.62 1.68 4.12
CA GLY A 49 0.41 1.77 3.09
C GLY A 49 0.30 3.09 2.34
N LEU A 50 1.42 3.54 1.76
CA LEU A 50 1.49 4.74 0.92
C LEU A 50 2.68 4.63 -0.02
N ALA A 51 2.41 4.66 -1.33
CA ALA A 51 3.44 4.65 -2.36
C ALA A 51 3.83 6.07 -2.81
N ALA A 52 5.09 6.26 -3.18
CA ALA A 52 5.62 7.57 -3.60
C ALA A 52 4.85 8.20 -4.78
N PRO A 53 4.35 7.46 -5.79
CA PRO A 53 3.47 8.06 -6.81
C PRO A 53 2.21 8.71 -6.24
N GLN A 54 1.65 8.19 -5.14
CA GLN A 54 0.48 8.79 -4.50
C GLN A 54 0.77 10.18 -3.90
N VAL A 55 2.02 10.49 -3.61
CA VAL A 55 2.46 11.81 -3.16
C VAL A 55 3.29 12.56 -4.21
N HIS A 56 2.99 12.31 -5.49
CA HIS A 56 3.55 12.97 -6.67
C HIS A 56 5.05 12.70 -6.94
N HIS A 57 5.63 11.66 -6.34
CA HIS A 57 7.00 11.24 -6.60
C HIS A 57 7.03 9.95 -7.43
N GLY A 58 7.39 10.04 -8.71
CA GLY A 58 7.43 8.91 -9.66
C GLY A 58 8.62 7.98 -9.46
N ILE A 59 8.89 7.54 -8.22
CA ILE A 59 10.01 6.68 -7.83
C ILE A 59 9.52 5.39 -7.17
N ARG A 60 10.29 4.31 -7.28
CA ARG A 60 9.94 2.99 -6.74
C ARG A 60 10.22 2.90 -5.24
N LEU A 61 9.32 3.49 -4.47
CA LEU A 61 9.35 3.54 -3.01
C LEU A 61 7.92 3.46 -2.48
N PHE A 62 7.73 2.69 -1.42
CA PHE A 62 6.56 2.81 -0.56
C PHE A 62 6.89 2.62 0.92
N VAL A 63 6.03 3.11 1.77
CA VAL A 63 6.01 2.86 3.21
C VAL A 63 4.75 2.08 3.56
N ALA A 64 4.83 1.19 4.53
CA ALA A 64 3.68 0.45 5.01
C ALA A 64 3.88 0.07 6.49
N GLY A 65 2.80 -0.23 7.16
CA GLY A 65 2.83 -0.72 8.53
C GLY A 65 1.55 -0.37 9.28
N VAL A 66 1.19 -1.25 10.21
CA VAL A 66 0.05 -1.08 11.09
C VAL A 66 0.33 -1.72 12.43
N ARG A 67 -0.08 -1.05 13.51
CA ARG A 67 -0.06 -1.60 14.87
C ARG A 67 -1.48 -1.56 15.44
N ASN A 68 -1.77 -2.49 16.33
CA ASN A 68 -3.01 -2.45 17.10
C ASN A 68 -3.13 -1.08 17.79
N GLY A 69 -4.28 -0.42 17.59
CA GLY A 69 -4.54 0.92 18.13
C GLY A 69 -4.22 2.07 17.16
N ASN A 70 -3.92 1.82 15.88
CA ASN A 70 -3.97 2.88 14.86
C ASN A 70 -5.43 3.35 14.71
N PRO A 71 -5.78 4.60 15.08
CA PRO A 71 -7.13 5.11 14.88
C PRO A 71 -7.48 5.06 13.39
N GLY A 72 -8.63 4.50 13.04
CA GLY A 72 -9.14 4.45 11.68
C GLY A 72 -8.64 3.30 10.79
N ALA A 73 -7.61 2.56 11.17
CA ALA A 73 -7.24 1.33 10.47
C ALA A 73 -8.21 0.21 10.86
N GLU A 74 -9.17 -0.09 10.00
CA GLU A 74 -10.05 -1.26 10.13
C GLU A 74 -9.24 -2.52 9.81
N ILE A 75 -8.58 -3.08 10.83
CA ILE A 75 -7.81 -4.33 10.75
C ILE A 75 -8.32 -5.30 11.80
N ALA A 76 -8.38 -6.58 11.43
CA ALA A 76 -8.72 -7.63 12.37
C ALA A 76 -7.71 -7.69 13.53
N VAL A 77 -8.18 -8.02 14.72
CA VAL A 77 -7.32 -8.20 15.90
C VAL A 77 -6.29 -9.29 15.60
N GLY A 78 -5.01 -8.94 15.69
CA GLY A 78 -3.89 -9.84 15.38
C GLY A 78 -3.22 -9.60 14.02
N ASP A 79 -3.80 -8.79 13.14
CA ASP A 79 -3.18 -8.40 11.86
C ASP A 79 -2.23 -7.21 12.04
N GLU A 80 -1.12 -7.43 12.71
CA GLU A 80 -0.05 -6.45 12.83
C GLU A 80 0.92 -6.56 11.65
N MET A 81 1.34 -5.41 11.15
CA MET A 81 2.39 -5.30 10.15
C MET A 81 3.47 -4.33 10.65
N PRO A 82 4.74 -4.76 10.79
CA PRO A 82 5.79 -3.86 11.22
C PRO A 82 5.92 -2.69 10.24
N PHE A 83 6.24 -1.49 10.75
CA PHE A 83 6.54 -0.35 9.90
C PHE A 83 7.79 -0.64 9.07
N LEU A 84 7.66 -0.57 7.76
CA LEU A 84 8.72 -0.86 6.80
C LEU A 84 8.76 0.17 5.67
N THR A 85 9.94 0.32 5.11
CA THR A 85 10.20 1.09 3.89
C THR A 85 10.76 0.12 2.87
N LEU A 86 10.12 0.01 1.70
CA LEU A 86 10.62 -0.82 0.61
C LEU A 86 10.96 0.04 -0.60
N ILE A 87 12.22 -0.04 -1.00
CA ILE A 87 12.80 0.71 -2.12
C ILE A 87 13.17 -0.28 -3.22
N ASN A 88 12.75 0.00 -4.45
CA ASN A 88 12.90 -0.88 -5.61
C ASN A 88 12.41 -2.32 -5.35
N PRO A 89 11.18 -2.50 -4.83
CA PRO A 89 10.69 -3.82 -4.53
C PRO A 89 10.50 -4.67 -5.80
N GLU A 90 10.90 -5.93 -5.68
CA GLU A 90 10.62 -7.01 -6.62
C GLU A 90 9.81 -8.07 -5.89
N LEU A 91 8.68 -8.47 -6.46
CA LEU A 91 7.79 -9.46 -5.86
C LEU A 91 7.77 -10.75 -6.68
N THR A 92 7.80 -11.87 -5.98
CA THR A 92 7.44 -13.19 -6.52
C THR A 92 6.20 -13.67 -5.78
N LEU A 93 5.10 -13.86 -6.50
CA LEU A 93 3.86 -14.39 -5.91
C LEU A 93 4.07 -15.85 -5.47
N VAL A 94 3.48 -16.22 -4.34
CA VAL A 94 3.50 -17.57 -3.78
C VAL A 94 2.06 -17.99 -3.55
N GLY A 95 1.63 -19.04 -4.27
CA GLY A 95 0.25 -19.48 -4.36
C GLY A 95 -0.54 -18.78 -5.47
N GLU A 96 -1.78 -19.21 -5.68
CA GLU A 96 -2.67 -18.66 -6.68
C GLU A 96 -3.21 -17.28 -6.22
N ALA A 97 -3.48 -16.39 -7.19
CA ALA A 97 -4.04 -15.07 -6.90
C ALA A 97 -5.58 -15.12 -6.78
N ASP A 98 -6.08 -15.96 -5.89
CA ASP A 98 -7.50 -16.23 -5.66
C ASP A 98 -8.01 -15.80 -4.27
N HIS A 99 -7.11 -15.37 -3.40
CA HIS A 99 -7.46 -14.95 -2.04
C HIS A 99 -8.15 -13.59 -2.06
N LYS A 100 -9.49 -13.62 -2.00
CA LYS A 100 -10.34 -12.41 -2.03
C LYS A 100 -10.26 -11.66 -0.70
N GLY A 101 -10.24 -10.33 -0.79
CA GLY A 101 -10.32 -9.45 0.38
C GLY A 101 -10.64 -8.02 -0.04
N TRP A 102 -11.24 -7.27 0.86
CA TRP A 102 -11.58 -5.88 0.65
C TRP A 102 -10.35 -4.99 0.62
N GLU A 103 -10.29 -4.09 -0.36
CA GLU A 103 -9.26 -3.07 -0.47
C GLU A 103 -9.88 -1.69 -0.60
N GLY A 104 -9.24 -0.72 0.04
CA GLY A 104 -9.42 0.71 -0.16
C GLY A 104 -8.09 1.33 -0.58
N CYS A 105 -8.09 2.61 -0.92
CA CYS A 105 -6.90 3.34 -1.33
C CYS A 105 -7.03 4.82 -0.97
N LEU A 106 -5.97 5.42 -0.42
CA LEU A 106 -5.95 6.86 -0.12
C LEU A 106 -6.12 7.72 -1.37
N SER A 107 -5.76 7.19 -2.54
CA SER A 107 -5.99 7.85 -3.83
C SER A 107 -7.42 7.68 -4.38
N ILE A 108 -8.24 6.81 -3.77
CA ILE A 108 -9.64 6.55 -4.10
C ILE A 108 -10.43 6.56 -2.78
N PRO A 109 -10.57 7.75 -2.15
CA PRO A 109 -11.17 7.86 -0.83
C PRO A 109 -12.63 7.39 -0.84
N ASP A 110 -13.08 6.89 0.31
CA ASP A 110 -14.46 6.50 0.59
C ASP A 110 -14.99 5.35 -0.30
N ILE A 111 -14.12 4.65 -1.04
CA ILE A 111 -14.50 3.54 -1.90
C ILE A 111 -13.70 2.29 -1.54
N ARG A 112 -14.39 1.15 -1.50
CA ARG A 112 -13.81 -0.18 -1.35
C ARG A 112 -14.25 -1.11 -2.46
N GLY A 113 -13.44 -2.16 -2.69
CA GLY A 113 -13.76 -3.22 -3.64
C GLY A 113 -13.09 -4.53 -3.25
N LEU A 114 -13.68 -5.64 -3.69
CA LEU A 114 -13.16 -6.98 -3.45
C LEU A 114 -12.11 -7.32 -4.50
N VAL A 115 -10.88 -7.58 -4.04
CA VAL A 115 -9.72 -7.85 -4.90
C VAL A 115 -9.13 -9.22 -4.58
N SER A 116 -8.80 -9.98 -5.62
CA SER A 116 -8.07 -11.25 -5.49
C SER A 116 -6.56 -11.00 -5.48
N ARG A 117 -5.87 -11.57 -4.49
CA ARG A 117 -4.41 -11.49 -4.34
C ARG A 117 -3.81 -12.86 -4.07
N ALA A 118 -2.51 -12.99 -4.31
CA ALA A 118 -1.76 -14.15 -3.82
C ALA A 118 -1.73 -14.12 -2.27
N PRO A 119 -1.91 -15.27 -1.60
CA PRO A 119 -1.93 -15.34 -0.14
C PRO A 119 -0.57 -15.03 0.49
N SER A 120 0.51 -15.15 -0.29
CA SER A 120 1.87 -14.87 0.16
C SER A 120 2.73 -14.31 -0.97
N VAL A 121 3.75 -13.54 -0.61
CA VAL A 121 4.72 -12.97 -1.55
C VAL A 121 6.13 -13.06 -0.99
N ARG A 122 7.09 -13.43 -1.84
CA ARG A 122 8.52 -13.25 -1.56
C ARG A 122 8.91 -11.87 -2.06
N VAL A 123 9.54 -11.10 -1.18
CA VAL A 123 9.94 -9.71 -1.41
C VAL A 123 11.45 -9.61 -1.45
N ARG A 124 12.01 -8.93 -2.45
CA ARG A 124 13.37 -8.43 -2.49
C ARG A 124 13.32 -6.92 -2.66
N ALA A 125 14.05 -6.20 -1.83
CA ALA A 125 14.05 -4.74 -1.86
C ALA A 125 15.32 -4.17 -1.21
N PHE A 126 15.40 -2.85 -1.14
CA PHE A 126 16.28 -2.17 -0.19
C PHE A 126 15.45 -1.56 0.93
N ASP A 127 15.99 -1.57 2.16
CA ASP A 127 15.45 -0.79 3.27
C ASP A 127 15.88 0.68 3.19
N ARG A 128 15.38 1.51 4.12
CA ARG A 128 15.73 2.95 4.15
C ARG A 128 17.22 3.22 4.40
N ALA A 129 17.96 2.25 4.96
CA ALA A 129 19.40 2.34 5.17
C ALA A 129 20.23 1.87 3.96
N GLY A 130 19.56 1.49 2.84
CA GLY A 130 20.22 0.98 1.63
C GLY A 130 20.68 -0.48 1.73
N ARG A 131 20.29 -1.21 2.77
CA ARG A 131 20.60 -2.64 2.92
C ARG A 131 19.61 -3.47 2.11
N ARG A 132 20.10 -4.49 1.45
CA ARG A 132 19.24 -5.48 0.79
C ARG A 132 18.46 -6.27 1.83
N VAL A 133 17.16 -6.40 1.60
CA VAL A 133 16.25 -7.21 2.42
C VAL A 133 15.55 -8.24 1.52
N GLU A 134 15.43 -9.45 2.05
CA GLU A 134 14.64 -10.51 1.42
C GLU A 134 13.83 -11.22 2.51
N PHE A 135 12.51 -11.34 2.30
CA PHE A 135 11.61 -12.01 3.23
C PHE A 135 10.34 -12.48 2.52
N THR A 136 9.57 -13.31 3.20
CA THR A 136 8.25 -13.74 2.75
C THR A 136 7.19 -13.09 3.65
N ALA A 137 6.20 -12.46 3.03
CA ALA A 137 5.02 -11.94 3.70
C ALA A 137 3.80 -12.79 3.36
N ALA A 138 2.83 -12.86 4.28
CA ALA A 138 1.57 -13.58 4.11
C ALA A 138 0.39 -12.76 4.64
N GLY A 139 -0.83 -13.14 4.31
CA GLY A 139 -2.07 -12.51 4.81
C GLY A 139 -2.15 -11.02 4.48
N LEU A 140 -2.51 -10.21 5.48
CA LEU A 140 -2.64 -8.75 5.31
C LEU A 140 -1.35 -8.12 4.78
N SER A 141 -0.19 -8.46 5.35
CA SER A 141 1.09 -7.93 4.90
C SER A 141 1.37 -8.23 3.43
N ALA A 142 1.05 -9.44 2.95
CA ALA A 142 1.18 -9.78 1.53
C ALA A 142 0.24 -8.95 0.64
N ARG A 143 -1.00 -8.72 1.09
CA ARG A 143 -1.98 -7.90 0.37
C ARG A 143 -1.53 -6.46 0.25
N VAL A 144 -1.12 -5.83 1.35
CA VAL A 144 -0.62 -4.45 1.38
C VAL A 144 0.60 -4.30 0.47
N ILE A 145 1.58 -5.19 0.56
CA ILE A 145 2.79 -5.13 -0.27
C ILE A 145 2.45 -5.25 -1.76
N GLN A 146 1.49 -6.11 -2.14
CA GLN A 146 1.02 -6.21 -3.52
C GLN A 146 0.32 -4.91 -3.97
N HIS A 147 -0.54 -4.34 -3.12
CA HIS A 147 -1.26 -3.10 -3.39
C HIS A 147 -0.28 -1.93 -3.62
N GLU A 148 0.68 -1.74 -2.72
CA GLU A 148 1.65 -0.65 -2.84
C GLU A 148 2.61 -0.84 -4.04
N THR A 149 2.96 -2.10 -4.37
CA THR A 149 3.77 -2.38 -5.56
C THR A 149 3.00 -2.11 -6.86
N ASP A 150 1.68 -2.37 -6.89
CA ASP A 150 0.83 -2.00 -8.02
C ASP A 150 0.90 -0.49 -8.30
N HIS A 151 0.88 0.36 -7.28
CA HIS A 151 1.05 1.80 -7.45
C HIS A 151 2.37 2.18 -8.12
N LEU A 152 3.45 1.43 -7.85
CA LEU A 152 4.75 1.65 -8.52
C LEU A 152 4.73 1.25 -9.99
N ASP A 153 3.80 0.40 -10.38
CA ASP A 153 3.62 -0.07 -11.76
C ASP A 153 2.46 0.64 -12.49
N GLY A 154 1.86 1.67 -11.86
CA GLY A 154 0.76 2.45 -12.42
C GLY A 154 -0.59 1.73 -12.41
N VAL A 155 -0.73 0.71 -11.57
CA VAL A 155 -1.93 -0.11 -11.40
C VAL A 155 -2.66 0.32 -10.12
N LEU A 156 -3.98 0.35 -10.15
CA LEU A 156 -4.83 0.67 -9.01
C LEU A 156 -5.70 -0.54 -8.65
N PHE A 157 -6.21 -0.63 -7.42
CA PHE A 157 -6.99 -1.79 -6.99
C PHE A 157 -8.21 -2.07 -7.87
N PRO A 158 -8.93 -1.07 -8.46
CA PRO A 158 -10.04 -1.36 -9.36
C PRO A 158 -9.61 -2.11 -10.63
N ASP A 159 -8.36 -1.96 -11.08
CA ASP A 159 -7.83 -2.69 -12.24
C ASP A 159 -7.62 -4.19 -11.94
N ARG A 160 -7.58 -4.57 -10.66
CA ARG A 160 -7.46 -5.95 -10.19
C ARG A 160 -8.81 -6.61 -9.90
N MET A 161 -9.89 -5.83 -9.93
CA MET A 161 -11.22 -6.37 -9.72
C MET A 161 -11.70 -7.15 -10.95
N THR A 162 -12.30 -8.30 -10.73
CA THR A 162 -12.89 -9.13 -11.80
C THR A 162 -14.31 -8.68 -12.16
N SER A 163 -14.96 -7.95 -11.25
CA SER A 163 -16.29 -7.36 -11.41
C SER A 163 -16.41 -6.13 -10.52
N PHE A 164 -17.19 -5.13 -10.94
CA PHE A 164 -17.51 -3.96 -10.14
C PHE A 164 -18.71 -4.16 -9.20
N GLU A 165 -19.32 -5.34 -9.14
CA GLU A 165 -20.44 -5.64 -8.23
C GLU A 165 -20.11 -5.40 -6.75
N SER A 166 -18.84 -5.57 -6.37
CA SER A 166 -18.37 -5.28 -5.01
C SER A 166 -17.81 -3.88 -4.83
N LEU A 167 -17.78 -3.03 -5.89
CA LEU A 167 -17.32 -1.65 -5.74
C LEU A 167 -18.37 -0.85 -4.99
N THR A 168 -18.03 -0.34 -3.81
CA THR A 168 -19.00 0.27 -2.92
C THR A 168 -18.40 1.46 -2.16
N PHE A 169 -19.26 2.39 -1.76
CA PHE A 169 -18.85 3.44 -0.82
C PHE A 169 -18.65 2.86 0.59
N MET A 170 -17.81 3.52 1.38
CA MET A 170 -17.42 3.05 2.71
C MET A 170 -18.61 2.93 3.68
N ASP A 171 -19.59 3.86 3.61
CA ASP A 171 -20.80 3.83 4.44
C ASP A 171 -21.72 2.64 4.06
N GLU A 172 -21.82 2.30 2.77
CA GLU A 172 -22.55 1.14 2.31
C GLU A 172 -21.79 -0.17 2.61
N TYR A 173 -20.44 -0.13 2.53
CA TYR A 173 -19.60 -1.25 2.96
C TYR A 173 -19.86 -1.58 4.44
N ARG A 174 -19.80 -0.60 5.34
CA ARG A 174 -20.04 -0.78 6.76
C ARG A 174 -21.45 -1.30 7.06
N ARG A 175 -22.45 -0.87 6.28
CA ARG A 175 -23.85 -1.24 6.48
C ARG A 175 -24.18 -2.66 6.02
N TYR A 176 -23.58 -3.14 4.92
CA TYR A 176 -24.03 -4.35 4.25
C TYR A 176 -22.95 -5.42 4.07
N TRP A 177 -21.66 -5.08 4.15
CA TRP A 177 -20.59 -5.99 3.78
C TRP A 177 -19.60 -6.26 4.93
N ALA A 178 -19.40 -5.32 5.84
CA ALA A 178 -18.61 -5.55 7.03
C ALA A 178 -19.30 -6.62 7.90
N LYS A 179 -18.52 -7.62 8.32
CA LYS A 179 -19.02 -8.62 9.29
C LYS A 179 -18.97 -8.03 10.68
N GLU A 180 -19.89 -8.45 11.56
CA GLU A 180 -19.78 -8.16 12.99
C GLU A 180 -18.42 -8.72 13.49
N GLY A 181 -17.51 -7.81 13.88
CA GLY A 181 -16.15 -8.11 14.32
C GLY A 181 -15.03 -7.62 13.39
N ASP A 182 -15.37 -6.96 12.29
CA ASP A 182 -14.41 -6.27 11.42
C ASP A 182 -14.21 -4.78 11.83
N ASP A 183 -14.79 -4.35 12.96
CA ASP A 183 -14.67 -2.99 13.56
C ASP A 183 -13.47 -2.88 14.51
#